data_a92c6052a8affb9f5c72b32d25fdf6b3
#
_entry.id   a92c6052a8affb9f5c72b32d25fdf6b3
#
_cell.length_a   1.000
_cell.length_b   1.000
_cell.length_c   1.000
_cell.angle_alpha   90.00
_cell.angle_beta   90.00
_cell.angle_gamma   90.00
#
_symmetry.space_group_name_H-M   'P 1'
#
loop_
_entity.id
_entity.type
_entity.pdbx_description
1 polymer ?
#
loop_
_entity_poly.entity_id
_entity_poly.type
_entity_poly.pdbx_seq_one_letter_code
_entity_poly.pdbx_strand_id
1 'polypeptide(L)' 'MPIALAPLNEELTVVKILLDDKNKKHLESLGVLPNAKITVVSSLNGGVILIVKEGRLALDRSIASKILVA' A
#
# COMPACT_ATOMS: atom_id res chain seq x y z
N MET A 1 5.57 -8.41 4.88
CA MET A 1 6.38 -8.24 3.65
C MET A 1 6.15 -6.87 3.03
N PRO A 2 7.11 -6.32 2.32
CA PRO A 2 6.89 -5.08 1.58
C PRO A 2 5.79 -5.28 0.53
N ILE A 3 4.96 -4.26 0.35
CA ILE A 3 3.82 -4.33 -0.57
C ILE A 3 4.26 -4.59 -2.02
N ALA A 4 5.47 -4.13 -2.40
CA ALA A 4 5.98 -4.35 -3.76
C ALA A 4 6.28 -5.83 -4.06
N LEU A 5 6.43 -6.66 -3.03
CA LEU A 5 6.68 -8.09 -3.16
C LEU A 5 5.42 -8.94 -2.95
N ALA A 6 4.29 -8.30 -2.71
CA ALA A 6 3.06 -9.01 -2.39
C ALA A 6 2.47 -9.69 -3.64
N PRO A 7 1.77 -10.81 -3.46
CA PRO A 7 1.07 -11.45 -4.58
C PRO A 7 -0.01 -10.53 -5.14
N LEU A 8 -0.21 -10.60 -6.47
CA LEU A 8 -1.22 -9.80 -7.13
C LEU A 8 -2.61 -10.42 -6.95
N ASN A 9 -3.61 -9.54 -6.91
CA ASN A 9 -5.02 -9.93 -6.91
C ASN A 9 -5.46 -10.74 -5.69
N GLU A 10 -4.74 -10.62 -4.59
CA GLU A 10 -5.13 -11.21 -3.31
C GLU A 10 -5.37 -10.11 -2.29
N GLU A 11 -6.37 -10.29 -1.44
CA GLU A 11 -6.62 -9.36 -0.36
C GLU A 11 -5.53 -9.48 0.71
N LEU A 12 -4.96 -8.34 1.06
CA LEU A 12 -3.89 -8.24 2.05
C LEU A 12 -4.28 -7.25 3.12
N THR A 13 -3.65 -7.37 4.28
CA THR A 13 -3.84 -6.44 5.38
C THR A 13 -2.60 -5.58 5.53
N VAL A 14 -2.79 -4.26 5.63
CA VAL A 14 -1.68 -3.35 5.94
C VAL A 14 -1.26 -3.59 7.39
N VAL A 15 0.01 -3.87 7.59
CA VAL A 15 0.57 -4.13 8.92
C VAL A 15 1.23 -2.88 9.49
N LYS A 16 2.08 -2.22 8.71
CA LYS A 16 2.86 -1.09 9.18
C LYS A 16 3.26 -0.19 8.03
N ILE A 17 3.33 1.10 8.30
CA ILE A 17 3.78 2.11 7.34
C ILE A 17 4.99 2.81 7.93
N LEU A 18 6.13 2.69 7.24
CA LEU A 18 7.42 3.20 7.73
C LEU A 18 7.74 4.58 7.12
N LEU A 19 6.76 5.47 7.15
CA LEU A 19 6.87 6.83 6.65
C LEU A 19 6.77 7.82 7.81
N ASP A 20 7.11 9.08 7.53
CA ASP A 20 6.91 10.16 8.49
C ASP A 20 5.42 10.45 8.68
N ASP A 21 5.08 11.21 9.72
CA ASP A 21 3.69 11.46 10.08
C ASP A 21 2.90 12.15 8.97
N LYS A 22 3.51 13.07 8.25
CA LYS A 22 2.85 13.79 7.17
C LYS A 22 2.40 12.82 6.05
N ASN A 23 3.32 11.95 5.62
CA ASN A 23 3.03 10.99 4.57
C ASN A 23 2.09 9.88 5.05
N LYS A 24 2.22 9.45 6.30
CA LYS A 24 1.27 8.50 6.90
C LYS A 24 -0.15 9.05 6.89
N LYS A 25 -0.33 10.30 7.31
CA LYS A 25 -1.64 10.93 7.33
C LYS A 25 -2.22 11.07 5.93
N HIS A 26 -1.37 11.38 4.97
CA HIS A 26 -1.81 11.46 3.58
C HIS A 26 -2.33 10.10 3.09
N LEU A 27 -1.57 9.03 3.31
CA LEU A 27 -2.01 7.68 2.95
C LEU A 27 -3.28 7.27 3.69
N GLU A 28 -3.36 7.61 4.97
CA GLU A 28 -4.55 7.33 5.78
C GLU A 28 -5.80 7.98 5.18
N SER A 29 -5.67 9.22 4.71
CA SER A 29 -6.79 9.91 4.04
C SER A 29 -7.21 9.22 2.75
N LEU A 30 -6.34 8.42 2.15
CA LEU A 30 -6.61 7.66 0.94
C LEU A 30 -7.05 6.21 1.23
N GLY A 31 -7.15 5.84 2.50
CA GLY A 31 -7.59 4.51 2.89
C GLY A 31 -6.45 3.52 3.19
N VAL A 32 -5.19 3.97 3.18
CA VAL A 32 -4.04 3.11 3.47
C VAL A 32 -3.55 3.40 4.88
N LEU A 33 -3.92 2.54 5.82
CA LEU A 33 -3.55 2.65 7.22
C LEU A 33 -3.47 1.23 7.82
N PRO A 34 -2.82 1.07 8.98
CA PRO A 34 -2.74 -0.26 9.62
C PRO A 34 -4.12 -0.90 9.79
N ASN A 35 -4.19 -2.18 9.52
CA ASN A 35 -5.39 -3.02 9.52
C ASN A 35 -6.33 -2.82 8.33
N ALA A 36 -6.03 -1.90 7.42
CA ALA A 36 -6.83 -1.75 6.21
C ALA A 36 -6.65 -2.95 5.29
N LYS A 37 -7.71 -3.30 4.58
CA LYS A 37 -7.66 -4.35 3.56
C LYS A 37 -7.39 -3.71 2.21
N ILE A 38 -6.42 -4.26 1.49
CA ILE A 38 -6.02 -3.76 0.17
C ILE A 38 -5.79 -4.93 -0.77
N THR A 39 -5.79 -4.64 -2.06
CA THR A 39 -5.44 -5.63 -3.08
C THR A 39 -4.47 -4.98 -4.06
N VAL A 40 -3.31 -5.60 -4.29
CA VAL A 40 -2.35 -5.13 -5.30
C VAL A 40 -2.76 -5.71 -6.64
N VAL A 41 -3.02 -4.86 -7.61
CA VAL A 41 -3.44 -5.32 -8.95
C VAL A 41 -2.34 -5.19 -10.00
N SER A 42 -1.31 -4.41 -9.72
CA SER A 42 -0.18 -4.25 -10.63
C SER A 42 1.07 -3.87 -9.85
N SER A 43 2.21 -4.34 -10.31
CA SER A 43 3.51 -4.01 -9.71
C SER A 43 4.52 -3.88 -10.85
N LEU A 44 5.23 -2.75 -10.90
CA LEU A 44 6.23 -2.49 -11.93
C LEU A 44 7.35 -1.64 -11.33
N ASN A 45 8.57 -2.16 -11.38
CA ASN A 45 9.76 -1.46 -10.89
C ASN A 45 9.62 -0.97 -9.43
N GLY A 46 8.91 -1.75 -8.59
CA GLY A 46 8.71 -1.41 -7.19
C GLY A 46 7.52 -0.48 -6.92
N GLY A 47 6.96 0.15 -7.94
CA GLY A 47 5.72 0.89 -7.82
C GLY A 47 4.53 -0.07 -7.90
N VAL A 48 3.41 0.29 -7.28
CA VAL A 48 2.24 -0.58 -7.23
C VAL A 48 0.97 0.20 -7.52
N ILE A 49 -0.03 -0.50 -8.03
CA ILE A 49 -1.40 -0.01 -8.12
C ILE A 49 -2.23 -0.86 -7.19
N LEU A 50 -2.94 -0.19 -6.27
CA LEU A 50 -3.75 -0.84 -5.24
C LEU A 50 -5.22 -0.58 -5.49
N ILE A 51 -6.05 -1.53 -5.06
CA ILE A 51 -7.46 -1.27 -4.81
C ILE A 51 -7.60 -1.13 -3.31
N VAL A 52 -8.16 0.00 -2.89
CA VAL A 52 -8.47 0.30 -1.49
C VAL A 52 -9.96 0.60 -1.40
N LYS A 53 -10.46 0.79 -0.18
CA LYS A 53 -11.89 1.07 0.03
C LYS A 53 -12.39 2.25 -0.81
N GLU A 54 -11.56 3.29 -0.96
CA GLU A 54 -11.92 4.52 -1.65
C GLU A 54 -11.70 4.46 -3.18
N GLY A 55 -11.17 3.36 -3.71
CA GLY A 55 -10.92 3.22 -5.15
C GLY A 55 -9.51 2.75 -5.46
N ARG A 56 -8.97 3.18 -6.59
CA ARG A 56 -7.62 2.82 -7.01
C ARG A 56 -6.61 3.87 -6.59
N LEU A 57 -5.41 3.39 -6.27
CA LEU A 57 -4.33 4.26 -5.83
C LEU A 57 -3.02 3.75 -6.41
N ALA A 58 -2.26 4.63 -7.07
CA ALA A 58 -0.93 4.31 -7.55
C ALA A 58 0.10 4.87 -6.57
N LEU A 59 1.05 4.03 -6.17
CA LEU A 59 2.14 4.42 -5.28
C LEU A 59 3.46 4.18 -5.98
N ASP A 60 4.36 5.16 -5.93
CA ASP A 60 5.69 4.99 -6.48
C ASP A 60 6.54 4.09 -5.58
N ARG A 61 7.72 3.71 -6.07
CA ARG A 61 8.61 2.81 -5.35
C ARG A 61 9.04 3.35 -4.00
N SER A 62 9.26 4.65 -3.89
CA SER A 62 9.74 5.23 -2.64
C SER A 62 8.71 5.11 -1.52
N ILE A 63 7.44 5.21 -1.86
CA ILE A 63 6.34 5.04 -0.91
C ILE A 63 6.04 3.56 -0.70
N ALA A 64 5.90 2.80 -1.78
CA ALA A 64 5.54 1.39 -1.71
C ALA A 64 6.55 0.57 -0.89
N SER A 65 7.84 0.89 -0.98
CA SER A 65 8.88 0.19 -0.23
C SER A 65 8.75 0.34 1.29
N LYS A 66 7.97 1.29 1.75
CA LYS A 66 7.78 1.60 3.18
C LYS A 66 6.47 1.04 3.76
N ILE A 67 5.71 0.31 2.97
CA ILE A 67 4.44 -0.26 3.42
C ILE A 67 4.60 -1.77 3.57
N LEU A 68 4.34 -2.27 4.77
CA LEU A 68 4.40 -3.70 5.08
C LEU A 68 2.98 -4.27 5.13
N VAL A 69 2.79 -5.40 4.49
CA VAL A 69 1.50 -6.11 4.41
C VAL A 69 1.64 -7.56 4.78
N ALA A 70 0.51 -8.17 5.06
CA ALA A 70 0.42 -9.61 5.34
C ALA A 70 -0.86 -10.21 4.76
#